data_31a6a4fe4dd084e716304c072a3e3a53
#
_entry.id   31a6a4fe4dd084e716304c072a3e3a53
#
_cell.length_a   1.000
_cell.length_b   1.000
_cell.length_c   1.000
_cell.angle_alpha   90.00
_cell.angle_beta   90.00
_cell.angle_gamma   90.00
#
_symmetry.space_group_name_H-M   'P 1'
#
loop_
_entity.id
_entity.type
_entity.pdbx_description
1 polymer ?
#
loop_
_entity_poly.entity_id
_entity_poly.type
_entity_poly.pdbx_seq_one_letter_code
_entity_poly.pdbx_strand_id
1 'polypeptide(L)'
;MDERNFYRESQTTKPVTLNCPFCKTSDTYELRWLLRKKIDRLPPHADERARAIFKKAQSYMVLMDDKVACKNMRCRKRFDISGIRTTAPLTEA
;
A
#
# COMPACT_ATOMS: atom_id res chain seq x y z
N MET A 1 -17.52 -17.57 1.91
CA MET A 1 -17.27 -16.16 2.25
C MET A 1 -16.07 -15.67 1.47
N ASP A 2 -16.14 -14.51 0.83
CA ASP A 2 -15.07 -13.97 0.02
C ASP A 2 -13.99 -13.34 0.94
N GLU A 3 -12.71 -13.51 0.59
CA GLU A 3 -11.60 -12.92 1.33
C GLU A 3 -11.70 -11.40 1.44
N ARG A 4 -12.36 -10.74 0.49
CA ARG A 4 -12.59 -9.31 0.56
C ARG A 4 -13.35 -8.87 1.82
N ASN A 5 -14.17 -9.77 2.38
CA ASN A 5 -14.94 -9.49 3.58
C ASN A 5 -14.09 -9.53 4.85
N PHE A 6 -12.85 -10.01 4.76
CA PHE A 6 -11.95 -10.07 5.91
C PHE A 6 -11.27 -8.73 6.20
N TYR A 7 -11.36 -7.76 5.30
CA TYR A 7 -10.62 -6.52 5.39
C TYR A 7 -11.51 -5.31 5.25
N ARG A 8 -11.12 -4.25 5.95
CA ARG A 8 -11.65 -2.90 5.71
C ARG A 8 -10.63 -2.14 4.90
N GLU A 9 -11.05 -1.59 3.79
CA GLU A 9 -10.18 -0.84 2.89
C GLU A 9 -10.28 0.65 3.17
N SER A 10 -9.13 1.31 3.16
CA SER A 10 -9.03 2.76 3.26
C SER A 10 -7.79 3.21 2.50
N GLN A 11 -7.72 4.50 2.20
CA GLN A 11 -6.57 5.07 1.50
C GLN A 11 -5.83 6.03 2.41
N THR A 12 -4.50 6.07 2.24
CA THR A 12 -3.66 7.02 2.93
C THR A 12 -2.53 7.46 2.01
N THR A 13 -1.87 8.53 2.36
CA THR A 13 -0.65 8.98 1.69
C THR A 13 0.49 8.93 2.67
N LYS A 14 1.68 8.57 2.17
CA LYS A 14 2.89 8.57 2.98
C LYS A 14 4.01 9.25 2.21
N PRO A 15 4.79 10.11 2.86
CA PRO A 15 5.93 10.75 2.22
C PRO A 15 7.08 9.76 2.05
N VAL A 16 7.69 9.78 0.87
CA VAL A 16 8.85 8.96 0.56
C VAL A 16 9.84 9.80 -0.23
N THR A 17 11.12 9.70 0.11
CA THR A 17 12.18 10.37 -0.65
C THR A 17 12.57 9.51 -1.84
N LEU A 18 12.46 10.07 -3.04
CA LEU A 18 12.80 9.37 -4.28
C LEU A 18 13.82 10.19 -5.07
N ASN A 19 14.67 9.47 -5.81
CA ASN A 19 15.65 10.06 -6.71
C ASN A 19 15.18 9.93 -8.14
N CYS A 20 15.09 11.04 -8.85
CA CYS A 20 14.77 11.02 -10.27
C CYS A 20 15.95 10.41 -11.05
N PRO A 21 15.73 9.34 -11.85
CA PRO A 21 16.83 8.73 -12.61
C PRO A 21 17.32 9.59 -13.77
N PHE A 22 16.56 10.61 -14.17
CA PHE A 22 16.91 11.47 -15.31
C PHE A 22 17.75 12.67 -14.90
N CYS A 23 17.37 13.37 -13.82
CA CYS A 23 18.12 14.55 -13.34
C CYS A 23 18.85 14.31 -12.03
N LYS A 24 18.65 13.15 -11.41
CA LYS A 24 19.29 12.71 -10.17
C LYS A 24 19.01 13.62 -8.96
N THR A 25 17.94 14.38 -9.01
CA THR A 25 17.52 15.22 -7.88
C THR A 25 16.66 14.40 -6.93
N SER A 26 16.97 14.49 -5.64
CA SER A 26 16.15 13.87 -4.59
C SER A 26 15.04 14.82 -4.17
N ASP A 27 13.85 14.28 -3.96
CA ASP A 27 12.74 15.07 -3.43
C ASP A 27 11.78 14.15 -2.69
N THR A 28 10.92 14.73 -1.88
CA THR A 28 9.90 14.00 -1.15
C THR A 28 8.61 13.97 -1.95
N TYR A 29 8.08 12.78 -2.14
CA TYR A 29 6.84 12.54 -2.86
C TYR A 29 5.82 11.91 -1.94
N GLU A 30 4.57 12.31 -2.06
CA GLU A 30 3.47 11.67 -1.33
C GLU A 30 2.88 10.57 -2.18
N LEU A 31 3.06 9.33 -1.74
CA LEU A 31 2.56 8.15 -2.43
C LEU A 31 1.26 7.69 -1.80
N ARG A 32 0.32 7.28 -2.64
CA ARG A 32 -0.96 6.76 -2.19
C ARG A 32 -0.86 5.28 -1.89
N TRP A 33 -1.41 4.89 -0.75
CA TRP A 33 -1.44 3.51 -0.31
C TRP A 33 -2.87 3.08 -0.02
N LEU A 34 -3.21 1.86 -0.44
CA LEU A 34 -4.44 1.21 -0.06
C LEU A 34 -4.17 0.39 1.20
N LEU A 35 -4.85 0.75 2.29
CA LEU A 35 -4.75 0.00 3.53
C LEU A 35 -5.83 -1.07 3.55
N ARG A 36 -5.43 -2.30 3.84
CA ARG A 36 -6.35 -3.41 4.02
C ARG A 36 -6.21 -3.92 5.44
N LYS A 37 -7.03 -3.38 6.33
CA LYS A 37 -7.05 -3.74 7.74
C LYS A 37 -7.96 -4.93 7.96
N LYS A 38 -7.42 -5.97 8.58
CA LYS A 38 -8.20 -7.11 8.99
C LYS A 38 -9.29 -6.68 9.98
N ILE A 39 -10.51 -7.16 9.78
CA ILE A 39 -11.62 -6.89 10.70
C ILE A 39 -11.38 -7.60 12.04
N ASP A 40 -12.06 -7.15 13.09
CA ASP A 40 -11.82 -7.68 14.43
C ASP A 40 -12.24 -9.12 14.59
N ARG A 41 -13.35 -9.50 13.98
CA ARG A 41 -13.87 -10.87 14.03
C ARG A 41 -14.74 -11.16 12.83
N LEU A 42 -14.80 -12.44 12.47
CA LEU A 42 -15.69 -12.90 11.42
C LEU A 42 -17.15 -12.90 11.90
N PRO A 43 -18.12 -12.73 10.95
CA PRO A 43 -19.52 -12.91 11.28
C PRO A 43 -19.81 -14.32 11.82
N PRO A 44 -20.86 -14.50 12.64
CA PRO A 44 -21.17 -15.82 13.22
C PRO A 44 -21.49 -16.89 12.17
N HIS A 45 -21.93 -16.51 10.98
CA HIS A 45 -22.27 -17.43 9.91
C HIS A 45 -21.06 -17.90 9.09
N ALA A 46 -19.86 -17.43 9.40
CA ALA A 46 -18.66 -17.83 8.69
C ALA A 46 -18.38 -19.31 8.96
N ASP A 47 -18.02 -20.06 7.89
CA ASP A 47 -17.71 -21.47 8.01
C ASP A 47 -16.29 -21.70 8.57
N GLU A 48 -15.96 -22.97 8.81
CA GLU A 48 -14.64 -23.34 9.33
C GLU A 48 -13.51 -22.95 8.41
N ARG A 49 -13.73 -23.06 7.10
CA ARG A 49 -12.72 -22.72 6.10
C ARG A 49 -12.40 -21.23 6.14
N ALA A 50 -13.44 -20.39 6.23
CA ALA A 50 -13.28 -18.96 6.35
C ALA A 50 -12.54 -18.59 7.64
N ARG A 51 -12.86 -19.25 8.73
CA ARG A 51 -12.19 -19.02 10.03
C ARG A 51 -10.72 -19.39 9.98
N ALA A 52 -10.38 -20.49 9.32
CA ALA A 52 -8.98 -20.92 9.19
C ALA A 52 -8.17 -19.92 8.36
N ILE A 53 -8.72 -19.44 7.25
CA ILE A 53 -8.07 -18.45 6.40
C ILE A 53 -7.92 -17.12 7.16
N PHE A 54 -8.97 -16.70 7.85
CA PHE A 54 -8.96 -15.45 8.62
C PHE A 54 -7.92 -15.45 9.73
N LYS A 55 -7.75 -16.57 10.39
CA LYS A 55 -6.76 -16.71 11.46
C LYS A 55 -5.34 -16.47 10.98
N LYS A 56 -5.05 -16.83 9.74
CA LYS A 56 -3.73 -16.63 9.12
C LYS A 56 -3.59 -15.29 8.41
N ALA A 57 -4.71 -14.61 8.17
CA ALA A 57 -4.70 -13.35 7.44
C ALA A 57 -4.06 -12.24 8.29
N GLN A 58 -3.34 -11.34 7.62
CA GLN A 58 -2.68 -10.21 8.26
C GLN A 58 -3.09 -8.92 7.56
N SER A 59 -3.12 -7.83 8.32
CA SER A 59 -3.33 -6.52 7.74
C SER A 59 -2.12 -6.11 6.91
N TYR A 60 -2.36 -5.51 5.76
CA TYR A 60 -1.28 -5.07 4.88
C TYR A 60 -1.69 -3.82 4.10
N MET A 61 -0.73 -3.22 3.43
CA MET A 61 -0.99 -2.09 2.55
C MET A 61 -0.35 -2.33 1.19
N VAL A 62 -0.99 -1.76 0.16
CA VAL A 62 -0.56 -1.91 -1.23
C VAL A 62 -0.31 -0.52 -1.81
N LEU A 63 0.84 -0.35 -2.46
CA LEU A 63 1.16 0.90 -3.13
C LEU A 63 0.26 1.06 -4.37
N MET A 64 -0.44 2.17 -4.44
CA MET A 64 -1.35 2.47 -5.55
C MET A 64 -0.67 3.19 -6.71
N ASP A 65 0.39 3.95 -6.42
CA ASP A 65 1.12 4.70 -7.44
C ASP A 65 2.29 3.88 -7.97
N ASP A 66 2.43 3.82 -9.28
CA ASP A 66 3.55 3.14 -9.92
C ASP A 66 4.56 4.13 -10.51
N LYS A 67 4.13 5.36 -10.79
CA LYS A 67 4.96 6.41 -11.37
C LYS A 67 4.71 7.74 -10.68
N VAL A 68 5.73 8.59 -10.67
CA VAL A 68 5.62 9.97 -10.20
C VAL A 68 6.29 10.91 -11.19
N ALA A 69 5.85 12.17 -11.20
CA ALA A 69 6.48 13.20 -12.00
C ALA A 69 7.55 13.90 -11.17
N CYS A 70 8.73 14.07 -11.74
CA CYS A 70 9.83 14.76 -11.08
C CYS A 70 9.40 16.18 -10.69
N LYS A 71 9.69 16.57 -9.46
CA LYS A 71 9.35 17.91 -8.96
C LYS A 71 10.31 18.99 -9.44
N ASN A 72 11.44 18.61 -10.01
CA ASN A 72 12.38 19.56 -10.57
C ASN A 72 11.77 20.21 -11.82
N MET A 73 11.60 21.53 -11.79
CA MET A 73 10.97 22.27 -12.86
C MET A 73 11.68 22.13 -14.20
N ARG A 74 12.97 21.84 -14.19
CA ARG A 74 13.78 21.66 -15.40
C ARG A 74 13.67 20.26 -15.98
N CYS A 75 13.22 19.29 -15.19
CA CYS A 75 13.10 17.90 -15.61
C CYS A 75 11.66 17.52 -15.91
N ARG A 76 10.82 17.49 -14.89
CA ARG A 76 9.39 17.11 -14.94
C ARG A 76 9.06 15.80 -15.65
N LYS A 77 10.06 14.95 -15.84
CA LYS A 77 9.84 13.65 -16.45
C LYS A 77 9.18 12.71 -15.45
N ARG A 78 8.33 11.83 -15.96
CA ARG A 78 7.76 10.76 -15.17
C ARG A 78 8.75 9.62 -15.09
N PHE A 79 8.88 9.04 -13.90
CA PHE A 79 9.73 7.89 -13.69
C PHE A 79 9.04 6.86 -12.82
N ASP A 80 9.45 5.60 -12.96
CA ASP A 80 8.90 4.50 -12.19
C ASP A 80 9.39 4.55 -10.74
N ILE A 81 8.48 4.25 -9.81
CA ILE A 81 8.82 4.13 -8.41
C ILE A 81 9.60 2.83 -8.24
N SER A 82 10.82 2.93 -7.74
CA SER A 82 11.69 1.77 -7.53
C SER A 82 12.28 1.78 -6.13
N GLY A 83 12.73 0.62 -5.69
CA GLY A 83 13.34 0.46 -4.38
C GLY A 83 12.35 0.45 -3.22
N ILE A 84 11.06 0.46 -3.50
CA ILE A 84 9.99 0.44 -2.49
C ILE A 84 9.16 -0.80 -2.69
N ARG A 85 8.82 -1.48 -1.60
CA ARG A 85 7.91 -2.62 -1.67
C ARG A 85 6.52 -2.15 -2.04
N THR A 86 5.92 -2.80 -3.04
CA THR A 86 4.53 -2.50 -3.44
C THR A 86 3.51 -3.06 -2.47
N THR A 87 3.90 -4.03 -1.66
CA THR A 87 3.07 -4.59 -0.60
C THR A 87 3.89 -4.64 0.67
N ALA A 88 3.35 -4.10 1.76
CA ALA A 88 4.04 -4.08 3.05
C ALA A 88 3.07 -4.50 4.15
N PRO A 89 3.56 -5.20 5.19
CA PRO A 89 2.72 -5.53 6.33
C PRO A 89 2.34 -4.24 7.07
N LEU A 90 1.10 -4.21 7.55
CA LEU A 90 0.63 -3.16 8.44
C LEU A 90 1.08 -3.52 9.84
N THR A 91 2.28 -3.10 10.21
CA THR A 91 2.73 -3.24 11.59
C THR A 91 2.19 -2.06 12.36
N GLU A 92 1.39 -2.34 13.34
CA GLU A 92 1.01 -1.32 14.30
C GLU A 92 2.22 -1.03 15.18
N ALA A 93 2.71 0.18 14.99
CA ALA A 93 3.72 0.66 15.89
C ALA A 93 3.09 1.00 17.24
#